data_c9b185c7dc14b16e72bc62343e16f957
#
_entry.id   c9b185c7dc14b16e72bc62343e16f957
#
_cell.length_a   1.000
_cell.length_b   1.000
_cell.length_c   1.000
_cell.angle_alpha   90.00
_cell.angle_beta   90.00
_cell.angle_gamma   90.00
#
_symmetry.space_group_name_H-M   'P 1'
#
loop_
_entity.id
_entity.type
_entity.pdbx_description
1 polymer ?
#
loop_
_entity_poly.entity_id
_entity_poly.type
_entity_poly.pdbx_seq_one_letter_code
_entity_poly.pdbx_strand_id
1 'polypeptide(L)'
;ALQWGCDMSEHFPHLFQPLTLRHKTLRNRLTFGPHLANMSHEGLPGARHLGYYAERARGGVGMIVMEGQSVEEHGALTRGRFRLSDEIIPGLAAIANAVHEHGAVIVQQLNHSGQHADGDNSWLPNWSVSGLPSMKDSDGSHAMTDAEIENVLAHYVAAALRAKKAGLDGIDLLAAYNTLPDQFWSPLSNR
;
A
#
# COMPACT_ATOMS: atom_id res chain seq x y z
N ALA A 1 6.74 4.03 -29.18
CA ALA A 1 6.38 5.29 -28.57
C ALA A 1 5.26 5.93 -29.38
N LEU A 2 4.05 5.96 -28.86
CA LEU A 2 2.96 6.77 -29.44
C LEU A 2 3.34 8.24 -29.19
N GLN A 3 3.81 8.92 -30.20
CA GLN A 3 3.89 10.37 -30.23
C GLN A 3 2.44 10.89 -30.35
N TRP A 4 1.83 11.22 -29.25
CA TRP A 4 0.66 12.09 -29.25
C TRP A 4 1.17 13.48 -29.58
N GLY A 5 0.87 13.97 -30.77
CA GLY A 5 1.38 15.22 -31.32
C GLY A 5 0.76 16.51 -30.71
N CYS A 6 0.35 16.45 -29.44
CA CYS A 6 -0.15 17.59 -28.70
C CYS A 6 0.62 17.69 -27.38
N ASP A 7 1.22 18.83 -27.10
CA ASP A 7 1.81 19.10 -25.78
C ASP A 7 0.69 19.29 -24.76
N MET A 8 0.39 18.22 -24.04
CA MET A 8 -0.66 18.23 -23.02
C MET A 8 -0.38 19.22 -21.89
N SER A 9 0.86 19.67 -21.72
CA SER A 9 1.20 20.66 -20.68
C SER A 9 0.62 22.05 -20.98
N GLU A 10 0.40 22.41 -22.24
CA GLU A 10 -0.28 23.65 -22.62
C GLU A 10 -1.78 23.60 -22.27
N HIS A 11 -2.43 22.44 -22.43
CA HIS A 11 -3.85 22.26 -22.12
C HIS A 11 -4.12 22.09 -20.63
N PHE A 12 -3.19 21.47 -19.89
CA PHE A 12 -3.33 21.17 -18.47
C PHE A 12 -2.11 21.66 -17.66
N PRO A 13 -1.84 22.97 -17.64
CA PRO A 13 -0.60 23.50 -17.08
C PRO A 13 -0.43 23.18 -15.58
N HIS A 14 -1.50 23.15 -14.81
CA HIS A 14 -1.42 22.80 -13.38
C HIS A 14 -1.11 21.32 -13.13
N LEU A 15 -1.55 20.43 -14.00
CA LEU A 15 -1.34 19.00 -13.87
C LEU A 15 0.12 18.61 -14.09
N PHE A 16 0.77 19.27 -15.05
CA PHE A 16 2.14 18.96 -15.43
C PHE A 16 3.21 19.80 -14.70
N GLN A 17 2.80 20.70 -13.79
CA GLN A 17 3.74 21.40 -12.93
C GLN A 17 4.33 20.47 -11.87
N PRO A 18 5.62 20.61 -11.53
CA PRO A 18 6.22 19.92 -10.41
C PRO A 18 5.50 20.21 -9.10
N LEU A 19 5.52 19.24 -8.20
CA LEU A 19 4.98 19.36 -6.84
C LEU A 19 6.01 18.87 -5.83
N THR A 20 6.43 19.75 -4.92
CA THR A 20 7.34 19.36 -3.84
C THR A 20 6.54 18.89 -2.63
N LEU A 21 6.80 17.64 -2.22
CA LEU A 21 6.28 17.01 -1.02
C LEU A 21 7.44 16.74 -0.07
N ARG A 22 7.61 17.58 0.95
CA ARG A 22 8.73 17.53 1.89
C ARG A 22 10.08 17.53 1.15
N HIS A 23 10.76 16.38 1.14
CA HIS A 23 12.11 16.20 0.57
C HIS A 23 12.10 15.63 -0.86
N LYS A 24 10.92 15.39 -1.44
CA LYS A 24 10.76 14.86 -2.80
C LYS A 24 10.03 15.84 -3.69
N THR A 25 10.49 15.96 -4.93
CA THR A 25 9.80 16.73 -5.96
C THR A 25 9.27 15.78 -7.03
N LEU A 26 7.95 15.70 -7.16
CA LEU A 26 7.27 15.03 -8.24
C LEU A 26 7.42 15.86 -9.51
N ARG A 27 7.71 15.23 -10.64
CA ARG A 27 7.83 15.92 -11.95
C ARG A 27 6.50 16.47 -12.48
N ASN A 28 5.37 15.92 -12.00
CA ASN A 28 4.01 16.38 -12.28
C ASN A 28 3.07 15.90 -11.18
N ARG A 29 1.79 16.26 -11.26
CA ARG A 29 0.78 15.94 -10.25
C ARG A 29 -0.04 14.68 -10.58
N LEU A 30 0.42 13.88 -11.54
CA LEU A 30 -0.20 12.59 -11.85
C LEU A 30 0.27 11.54 -10.85
N THR A 31 -0.68 10.90 -10.18
CA THR A 31 -0.40 9.79 -9.27
C THR A 31 -1.09 8.53 -9.76
N PHE A 32 -0.34 7.43 -9.85
CA PHE A 32 -0.90 6.11 -10.01
C PHE A 32 -1.30 5.58 -8.63
N GLY A 33 -2.62 5.43 -8.41
CA GLY A 33 -3.19 5.01 -7.14
C GLY A 33 -2.96 3.53 -6.81
N PRO A 34 -3.07 3.16 -5.54
CA PRO A 34 -2.84 1.78 -5.10
C PRO A 34 -4.00 0.87 -5.51
N HIS A 35 -3.67 -0.34 -5.94
CA HIS A 35 -4.62 -1.44 -6.06
C HIS A 35 -3.90 -2.77 -5.89
N LEU A 36 -4.63 -3.78 -5.41
CA LEU A 36 -4.08 -5.11 -5.20
C LEU A 36 -3.78 -5.78 -6.54
N ALA A 37 -2.51 -5.98 -6.83
CA ALA A 37 -2.05 -6.64 -8.04
C ALA A 37 -2.04 -8.17 -7.93
N ASN A 38 -1.93 -8.69 -6.70
CA ASN A 38 -1.89 -10.14 -6.39
C ASN A 38 -0.84 -10.90 -7.21
N MET A 39 0.30 -10.30 -7.44
CA MET A 39 1.36 -10.87 -8.30
C MET A 39 2.51 -11.49 -7.51
N SER A 40 2.47 -11.46 -6.17
CA SER A 40 3.54 -12.06 -5.36
C SER A 40 3.63 -13.56 -5.61
N HIS A 41 4.83 -14.07 -5.61
CA HIS A 41 5.12 -15.49 -5.59
C HIS A 41 5.75 -15.83 -4.25
N GLU A 42 5.14 -16.75 -3.52
CA GLU A 42 5.55 -17.07 -2.14
C GLU A 42 5.64 -15.84 -1.22
N GLY A 43 4.80 -14.82 -1.46
CA GLY A 43 4.80 -13.59 -0.69
C GLY A 43 5.97 -12.64 -0.98
N LEU A 44 6.71 -12.85 -2.08
CA LEU A 44 7.84 -12.00 -2.45
C LEU A 44 7.51 -11.11 -3.66
N PRO A 45 7.94 -9.84 -3.65
CA PRO A 45 7.91 -8.99 -4.83
C PRO A 45 8.84 -9.56 -5.91
N GLY A 46 8.40 -9.60 -7.16
CA GLY A 46 9.15 -10.22 -8.25
C GLY A 46 9.09 -9.44 -9.56
N ALA A 47 9.59 -10.05 -10.64
CA ALA A 47 9.71 -9.44 -11.96
C ALA A 47 8.38 -8.88 -12.52
N ARG A 48 7.24 -9.51 -12.18
CA ARG A 48 5.91 -9.01 -12.59
C ARG A 48 5.60 -7.66 -11.96
N HIS A 49 5.87 -7.47 -10.66
CA HIS A 49 5.71 -6.19 -9.98
C HIS A 49 6.66 -5.14 -10.57
N LEU A 50 7.94 -5.52 -10.78
CA LEU A 50 8.93 -4.63 -11.35
C LEU A 50 8.46 -4.10 -12.72
N GLY A 51 8.12 -4.98 -13.65
CA GLY A 51 7.63 -4.56 -14.97
C GLY A 51 6.36 -3.72 -14.89
N TYR A 52 5.44 -4.11 -13.99
CA TYR A 52 4.18 -3.41 -13.81
C TYR A 52 4.37 -1.95 -13.36
N TYR A 53 5.19 -1.69 -12.35
CA TYR A 53 5.41 -0.33 -11.84
C TYR A 53 6.37 0.48 -12.72
N ALA A 54 7.42 -0.14 -13.28
CA ALA A 54 8.32 0.52 -14.21
C ALA A 54 7.60 1.06 -15.46
N GLU A 55 6.66 0.29 -16.04
CA GLU A 55 5.86 0.73 -17.18
C GLU A 55 5.01 1.98 -16.87
N ARG A 56 4.44 2.10 -15.67
CA ARG A 56 3.69 3.29 -15.26
C ARG A 56 4.62 4.49 -15.10
N ALA A 57 5.78 4.28 -14.49
CA ALA A 57 6.79 5.33 -14.36
C ALA A 57 7.28 5.79 -15.75
N ARG A 58 7.58 4.86 -16.67
CA ARG A 58 7.94 5.14 -18.06
C ARG A 58 6.83 5.90 -18.80
N GLY A 59 5.56 5.60 -18.50
CA GLY A 59 4.39 6.31 -19.03
C GLY A 59 4.24 7.75 -18.58
N GLY A 60 5.02 8.21 -17.60
CA GLY A 60 5.11 9.63 -17.26
C GLY A 60 4.46 10.05 -15.94
N VAL A 61 3.94 9.13 -15.11
CA VAL A 61 3.38 9.53 -13.80
C VAL A 61 4.44 10.13 -12.90
N GLY A 62 4.05 11.09 -12.07
CA GLY A 62 4.95 11.73 -11.09
C GLY A 62 5.14 10.91 -9.84
N MET A 63 4.12 10.17 -9.42
CA MET A 63 4.15 9.32 -8.22
C MET A 63 3.41 8.01 -8.45
N ILE A 64 3.91 6.96 -7.81
CA ILE A 64 3.26 5.66 -7.73
C ILE A 64 3.02 5.33 -6.27
N VAL A 65 1.78 4.99 -5.91
CA VAL A 65 1.45 4.34 -4.66
C VAL A 65 1.29 2.85 -4.96
N MET A 66 2.16 2.03 -4.37
CA MET A 66 2.12 0.58 -4.54
C MET A 66 0.89 -0.02 -3.86
N GLU A 67 0.53 -1.22 -4.27
CA GLU A 67 -0.55 -1.99 -3.65
C GLU A 67 -0.46 -2.04 -2.12
N GLY A 68 -1.63 -2.13 -1.47
CA GLY A 68 -1.72 -2.18 -0.02
C GLY A 68 -1.05 -3.43 0.55
N GLN A 69 0.02 -3.24 1.31
CA GLN A 69 0.67 -4.30 2.06
C GLN A 69 -0.02 -4.49 3.40
N SER A 70 -0.52 -5.69 3.68
CA SER A 70 -0.97 -6.05 5.03
C SER A 70 0.22 -5.99 5.98
N VAL A 71 0.07 -5.27 7.07
CA VAL A 71 1.16 -5.10 8.06
C VAL A 71 1.19 -6.22 9.08
N GLU A 72 0.07 -6.96 9.24
CA GLU A 72 -0.13 -7.98 10.24
C GLU A 72 -1.03 -9.10 9.66
N GLU A 73 -0.91 -10.34 10.16
CA GLU A 73 -1.57 -11.53 9.61
C GLU A 73 -3.09 -11.50 9.74
N HIS A 74 -3.63 -11.05 10.89
CA HIS A 74 -5.07 -10.95 11.16
C HIS A 74 -5.78 -9.85 10.37
N GLY A 75 -4.99 -8.98 9.73
CA GLY A 75 -5.48 -7.93 8.85
C GLY A 75 -5.34 -8.23 7.36
N ALA A 76 -5.02 -9.48 7.00
CA ALA A 76 -4.76 -9.87 5.62
C ALA A 76 -6.04 -9.92 4.79
N LEU A 77 -6.00 -9.34 3.58
CA LEU A 77 -7.11 -9.30 2.64
C LEU A 77 -6.97 -10.30 1.49
N THR A 78 -5.76 -10.81 1.24
CA THR A 78 -5.47 -11.69 0.11
C THR A 78 -4.25 -12.57 0.37
N ARG A 79 -4.22 -13.74 -0.27
CA ARG A 79 -3.05 -14.64 -0.27
C ARG A 79 -1.88 -14.10 -1.08
N GLY A 80 -2.13 -13.20 -2.03
CA GLY A 80 -1.09 -12.54 -2.84
C GLY A 80 -0.35 -11.41 -2.14
N ARG A 81 -0.48 -11.27 -0.81
CA ARG A 81 0.22 -10.29 0.00
C ARG A 81 1.72 -10.57 0.11
N PHE A 82 2.49 -9.54 0.45
CA PHE A 82 3.90 -9.72 0.75
C PHE A 82 4.10 -10.33 2.14
N ARG A 83 5.22 -11.05 2.32
CA ARG A 83 5.65 -11.56 3.63
C ARG A 83 5.91 -10.40 4.59
N LEU A 84 5.71 -10.67 5.88
CA LEU A 84 5.97 -9.70 6.96
C LEU A 84 7.44 -9.78 7.46
N SER A 85 8.37 -10.09 6.58
CA SER A 85 9.79 -10.27 6.88
C SER A 85 10.69 -9.40 6.01
N ASP A 86 11.95 -9.26 6.40
CA ASP A 86 12.96 -8.50 5.65
C ASP A 86 13.31 -9.13 4.28
N GLU A 87 12.86 -10.36 4.00
CA GLU A 87 13.04 -11.05 2.72
C GLU A 87 12.42 -10.28 1.53
N ILE A 88 11.44 -9.42 1.78
CA ILE A 88 10.82 -8.59 0.73
C ILE A 88 11.69 -7.42 0.28
N ILE A 89 12.67 -7.01 1.10
CA ILE A 89 13.47 -5.79 0.87
C ILE A 89 14.19 -5.82 -0.48
N PRO A 90 14.90 -6.89 -0.89
CA PRO A 90 15.57 -6.89 -2.18
C PRO A 90 14.63 -6.71 -3.37
N GLY A 91 13.46 -7.34 -3.34
CA GLY A 91 12.45 -7.20 -4.39
C GLY A 91 11.84 -5.80 -4.44
N LEU A 92 11.53 -5.20 -3.28
CA LEU A 92 11.06 -3.82 -3.19
C LEU A 92 12.13 -2.84 -3.69
N ALA A 93 13.40 -3.06 -3.36
CA ALA A 93 14.51 -2.22 -3.82
C ALA A 93 14.66 -2.26 -5.34
N ALA A 94 14.53 -3.44 -5.94
CA ALA A 94 14.57 -3.58 -7.40
C ALA A 94 13.43 -2.79 -8.08
N ILE A 95 12.22 -2.84 -7.50
CA ILE A 95 11.06 -2.07 -7.99
C ILE A 95 11.33 -0.56 -7.83
N ALA A 96 11.81 -0.12 -6.66
CA ALA A 96 12.10 1.28 -6.40
C ALA A 96 13.13 1.84 -7.41
N ASN A 97 14.22 1.12 -7.62
CA ASN A 97 15.25 1.51 -8.58
C ASN A 97 14.68 1.63 -10.01
N ALA A 98 13.91 0.64 -10.47
CA ALA A 98 13.32 0.65 -11.80
C ALA A 98 12.32 1.83 -12.00
N VAL A 99 11.60 2.24 -10.96
CA VAL A 99 10.71 3.40 -11.00
C VAL A 99 11.51 4.70 -10.99
N HIS A 100 12.56 4.78 -10.17
CA HIS A 100 13.45 5.95 -10.08
C HIS A 100 14.21 6.22 -11.39
N GLU A 101 14.61 5.16 -12.13
CA GLU A 101 15.22 5.33 -13.47
C GLU A 101 14.35 6.14 -14.43
N HIS A 102 13.03 6.13 -14.24
CA HIS A 102 12.08 6.91 -15.01
C HIS A 102 11.66 8.23 -14.32
N GLY A 103 12.29 8.61 -13.21
CA GLY A 103 12.08 9.89 -12.52
C GLY A 103 10.72 10.00 -11.79
N ALA A 104 10.08 8.90 -11.47
CA ALA A 104 8.87 8.90 -10.64
C ALA A 104 9.22 8.64 -9.18
N VAL A 105 8.41 9.19 -8.26
CA VAL A 105 8.43 8.89 -6.83
C VAL A 105 7.61 7.63 -6.58
N ILE A 106 8.05 6.77 -5.65
CA ILE A 106 7.32 5.55 -5.29
C ILE A 106 7.17 5.41 -3.77
N VAL A 107 5.95 5.15 -3.32
CA VAL A 107 5.61 4.94 -1.91
C VAL A 107 4.88 3.61 -1.73
N GLN A 108 5.01 2.99 -0.55
CA GLN A 108 4.28 1.76 -0.19
C GLN A 108 3.02 2.11 0.57
N GLN A 109 1.85 1.63 0.12
CA GLN A 109 0.66 1.68 0.95
C GLN A 109 0.72 0.58 2.03
N LEU A 110 0.41 0.95 3.28
CA LEU A 110 0.32 0.05 4.43
C LEU A 110 -1.15 -0.10 4.83
N ASN A 111 -1.57 -1.33 5.08
CA ASN A 111 -2.95 -1.68 5.36
C ASN A 111 -3.08 -2.69 6.51
N HIS A 112 -4.15 -2.56 7.27
CA HIS A 112 -4.73 -3.61 8.10
C HIS A 112 -6.25 -3.55 7.91
N SER A 113 -6.83 -4.62 7.38
CA SER A 113 -8.24 -4.59 6.96
C SER A 113 -9.23 -4.66 8.13
N GLY A 114 -8.74 -4.91 9.35
CA GLY A 114 -9.60 -4.96 10.52
C GLY A 114 -10.66 -6.06 10.41
N GLN A 115 -11.88 -5.77 10.83
CA GLN A 115 -13.02 -6.70 10.72
C GLN A 115 -13.31 -7.19 9.30
N HIS A 116 -12.83 -6.46 8.28
CA HIS A 116 -13.03 -6.79 6.87
C HIS A 116 -11.84 -7.53 6.25
N ALA A 117 -10.90 -8.02 7.06
CA ALA A 117 -9.90 -8.97 6.63
C ALA A 117 -10.56 -10.28 6.18
N ASP A 118 -9.81 -11.11 5.51
CA ASP A 118 -10.30 -12.39 5.02
C ASP A 118 -9.58 -13.53 5.76
N GLY A 119 -10.27 -14.08 6.77
CA GLY A 119 -9.77 -15.17 7.61
C GLY A 119 -9.42 -16.43 6.83
N ASP A 120 -10.09 -16.68 5.70
CA ASP A 120 -9.78 -17.80 4.80
C ASP A 120 -8.40 -17.68 4.16
N ASN A 121 -7.87 -16.46 4.08
CA ASN A 121 -6.54 -16.20 3.54
C ASN A 121 -5.42 -16.33 4.58
N SER A 122 -5.72 -16.09 5.85
CA SER A 122 -4.74 -16.14 6.95
C SER A 122 -4.85 -17.39 7.81
N TRP A 123 -6.03 -18.06 7.83
CA TRP A 123 -6.43 -19.11 8.78
C TRP A 123 -6.45 -18.61 10.23
N LEU A 124 -6.60 -17.30 10.42
CA LEU A 124 -6.62 -16.62 11.71
C LEU A 124 -7.91 -15.80 11.83
N PRO A 125 -8.41 -15.56 13.05
CA PRO A 125 -9.56 -14.68 13.24
C PRO A 125 -9.22 -13.24 12.82
N ASN A 126 -10.17 -12.57 12.17
CA ASN A 126 -10.01 -11.14 11.87
C ASN A 126 -9.95 -10.33 13.16
N TRP A 127 -9.04 -9.39 13.26
CA TRP A 127 -8.96 -8.46 14.39
C TRP A 127 -9.73 -7.18 14.11
N SER A 128 -10.41 -6.66 15.12
CA SER A 128 -11.21 -5.45 15.02
C SER A 128 -11.20 -4.65 16.31
N VAL A 129 -11.81 -3.49 16.27
CA VAL A 129 -11.90 -2.59 17.43
C VAL A 129 -12.88 -3.13 18.48
N SER A 130 -14.03 -3.69 18.07
CA SER A 130 -15.15 -4.03 18.98
C SER A 130 -15.76 -5.41 18.72
N GLY A 131 -15.11 -6.28 17.94
CA GLY A 131 -15.63 -7.63 17.67
C GLY A 131 -16.83 -7.65 16.72
N LEU A 132 -17.06 -6.62 15.94
CA LEU A 132 -18.17 -6.58 14.99
C LEU A 132 -17.88 -7.47 13.78
N PRO A 133 -18.92 -8.10 13.18
CA PRO A 133 -18.76 -8.88 11.97
C PRO A 133 -18.42 -8.00 10.77
N SER A 134 -17.82 -8.61 9.76
CA SER A 134 -17.65 -7.98 8.45
C SER A 134 -18.99 -7.71 7.78
N MET A 135 -19.09 -6.62 7.04
CA MET A 135 -20.24 -6.40 6.14
C MET A 135 -20.14 -7.23 4.85
N LYS A 136 -19.00 -7.86 4.59
CA LYS A 136 -18.74 -8.64 3.38
C LYS A 136 -19.08 -10.11 3.54
N ASP A 137 -19.00 -10.62 4.76
CA ASP A 137 -19.30 -11.98 5.11
C ASP A 137 -19.90 -12.03 6.53
N SER A 138 -20.37 -13.20 6.94
CA SER A 138 -20.99 -13.41 8.25
C SER A 138 -20.00 -13.73 9.36
N ASP A 139 -18.72 -13.80 9.07
CA ASP A 139 -17.71 -14.14 10.04
C ASP A 139 -17.59 -13.04 11.09
N GLY A 140 -17.51 -13.43 12.34
CA GLY A 140 -17.21 -12.53 13.43
C GLY A 140 -15.75 -12.07 13.39
N SER A 141 -15.46 -11.10 14.22
CA SER A 141 -14.08 -10.67 14.45
C SER A 141 -13.76 -10.67 15.94
N HIS A 142 -12.47 -10.77 16.26
CA HIS A 142 -11.97 -10.66 17.62
C HIS A 142 -11.80 -9.17 17.98
N ALA A 143 -12.37 -8.74 19.10
CA ALA A 143 -12.09 -7.42 19.66
C ALA A 143 -10.69 -7.40 20.25
N MET A 144 -9.83 -6.55 19.70
CA MET A 144 -8.42 -6.47 20.12
C MET A 144 -8.28 -6.01 21.57
N THR A 145 -7.35 -6.62 22.28
CA THR A 145 -6.81 -6.13 23.53
C THR A 145 -5.81 -4.99 23.29
N ASP A 146 -5.51 -4.20 24.33
CA ASP A 146 -4.49 -3.15 24.27
C ASP A 146 -3.13 -3.69 23.78
N ALA A 147 -2.74 -4.89 24.24
CA ALA A 147 -1.49 -5.52 23.81
C ALA A 147 -1.48 -5.88 22.31
N GLU A 148 -2.61 -6.30 21.75
CA GLU A 148 -2.75 -6.57 20.32
C GLU A 148 -2.74 -5.29 19.50
N ILE A 149 -3.33 -4.21 20.01
CA ILE A 149 -3.24 -2.87 19.40
C ILE A 149 -1.78 -2.40 19.32
N GLU A 150 -1.04 -2.50 20.42
CA GLU A 150 0.39 -2.17 20.44
C GLU A 150 1.21 -3.05 19.49
N ASN A 151 0.87 -4.32 19.37
CA ASN A 151 1.49 -5.23 18.39
C ASN A 151 1.24 -4.76 16.95
N VAL A 152 0.00 -4.39 16.60
CA VAL A 152 -0.32 -3.85 15.27
C VAL A 152 0.46 -2.56 14.99
N LEU A 153 0.55 -1.66 15.95
CA LEU A 153 1.35 -0.43 15.82
C LEU A 153 2.83 -0.75 15.54
N ALA A 154 3.41 -1.70 16.27
CA ALA A 154 4.78 -2.17 16.04
C ALA A 154 4.97 -2.75 14.62
N HIS A 155 3.98 -3.47 14.11
CA HIS A 155 4.00 -4.02 12.75
C HIS A 155 3.91 -2.92 11.67
N TYR A 156 3.12 -1.85 11.86
CA TYR A 156 3.13 -0.68 10.97
C TYR A 156 4.53 -0.04 10.92
N VAL A 157 5.16 0.14 12.09
CA VAL A 157 6.53 0.68 12.16
C VAL A 157 7.52 -0.24 11.45
N ALA A 158 7.45 -1.55 11.68
CA ALA A 158 8.33 -2.51 11.03
C ALA A 158 8.16 -2.51 9.50
N ALA A 159 6.93 -2.44 8.99
CA ALA A 159 6.65 -2.35 7.57
C ALA A 159 7.20 -1.05 6.95
N ALA A 160 7.03 0.09 7.63
CA ALA A 160 7.58 1.37 7.21
C ALA A 160 9.12 1.34 7.15
N LEU A 161 9.77 0.68 8.13
CA LEU A 161 11.23 0.52 8.14
C LEU A 161 11.72 -0.36 6.99
N ARG A 162 10.99 -1.42 6.62
CA ARG A 162 11.32 -2.24 5.44
C ARG A 162 11.23 -1.42 4.15
N ALA A 163 10.14 -0.63 3.99
CA ALA A 163 9.98 0.27 2.85
C ALA A 163 11.16 1.26 2.76
N LYS A 164 11.54 1.87 3.88
CA LYS A 164 12.71 2.76 3.96
C LYS A 164 14.02 2.07 3.61
N LYS A 165 14.28 0.87 4.16
CA LYS A 165 15.48 0.06 3.84
C LYS A 165 15.54 -0.32 2.36
N ALA A 166 14.39 -0.54 1.72
CA ALA A 166 14.29 -0.83 0.30
C ALA A 166 14.49 0.40 -0.60
N GLY A 167 14.60 1.60 -0.04
CA GLY A 167 14.81 2.83 -0.81
C GLY A 167 13.53 3.43 -1.40
N LEU A 168 12.34 3.02 -0.91
CA LEU A 168 11.11 3.71 -1.28
C LEU A 168 11.08 5.12 -0.67
N ASP A 169 10.40 6.03 -1.33
CA ASP A 169 10.39 7.46 -1.00
C ASP A 169 9.51 7.81 0.19
N GLY A 170 8.61 6.91 0.56
CA GLY A 170 7.68 7.11 1.68
C GLY A 170 6.72 5.95 1.86
N ILE A 171 5.74 6.20 2.72
CA ILE A 171 4.60 5.31 2.94
C ILE A 171 3.29 6.08 2.79
N ASP A 172 2.24 5.36 2.43
CA ASP A 172 0.86 5.80 2.45
C ASP A 172 0.09 4.93 3.48
N LEU A 173 -0.67 5.55 4.37
CA LEU A 173 -1.48 4.83 5.35
C LEU A 173 -2.92 4.73 4.84
N LEU A 174 -3.39 3.51 4.58
CA LEU A 174 -4.78 3.30 4.22
C LEU A 174 -5.68 3.42 5.46
N ALA A 175 -6.31 4.58 5.59
CA ALA A 175 -7.21 4.93 6.69
C ALA A 175 -8.62 5.27 6.17
N ALA A 176 -9.10 4.45 5.24
CA ALA A 176 -10.40 4.57 4.59
C ALA A 176 -10.99 3.18 4.30
N TYR A 177 -12.17 3.11 3.70
CA TYR A 177 -12.85 1.86 3.33
C TYR A 177 -13.09 0.89 4.50
N ASN A 178 -13.34 1.44 5.70
CA ASN A 178 -13.52 0.66 6.93
C ASN A 178 -12.30 -0.24 7.27
N THR A 179 -11.10 0.17 6.89
CA THR A 179 -9.87 -0.47 7.38
C THR A 179 -9.65 -0.19 8.86
N LEU A 180 -8.74 -0.88 9.51
CA LEU A 180 -8.59 -0.79 10.95
C LEU A 180 -8.44 0.64 11.50
N PRO A 181 -7.62 1.54 10.91
CA PRO A 181 -7.56 2.93 11.37
C PRO A 181 -8.91 3.67 11.28
N ASP A 182 -9.67 3.43 10.20
CA ASP A 182 -11.01 4.03 10.02
C ASP A 182 -12.01 3.47 11.06
N GLN A 183 -11.90 2.19 11.41
CA GLN A 183 -12.73 1.57 12.45
C GLN A 183 -12.51 2.22 13.83
N PHE A 184 -11.28 2.66 14.14
CA PHE A 184 -11.00 3.39 15.38
C PHE A 184 -11.63 4.78 15.42
N TRP A 185 -11.75 5.44 14.27
CA TRP A 185 -12.33 6.78 14.18
C TRP A 185 -13.84 6.78 14.14
N SER A 186 -14.45 5.69 13.71
CA SER A 186 -15.90 5.60 13.54
C SER A 186 -16.60 5.24 14.85
N PRO A 187 -17.57 6.05 15.34
CA PRO A 187 -18.37 5.69 16.51
C PRO A 187 -19.31 4.50 16.24
N LEU A 188 -19.44 4.05 15.00
CA LEU A 188 -20.22 2.85 14.65
C LEU A 188 -19.46 1.57 14.98
N SER A 189 -18.13 1.59 14.85
CA SER A 189 -17.26 0.45 15.11
C SER A 189 -16.45 0.54 16.40
N ASN A 190 -16.13 1.75 16.87
CA ASN A 190 -15.46 1.98 18.14
C ASN A 190 -16.50 2.27 19.24
N ARG A 191 -16.83 1.26 20.04
CA ARG A 191 -17.88 1.30 21.07
C ARG A 191 -17.34 1.02 22.46
#